data_9b57f3e7739a61bde2345e06b08ea1c9
#
_entry.id   9b57f3e7739a61bde2345e06b08ea1c9
#
_cell.length_a   1.000
_cell.length_b   1.000
_cell.length_c   1.000
_cell.angle_alpha   90.00
_cell.angle_beta   90.00
_cell.angle_gamma   90.00
#
_symmetry.space_group_name_H-M   'P 1'
#
loop_
_entity.id
_entity.type
_entity.pdbx_description
1 polymer ?
#
loop_
_entity_poly.entity_id
_entity_poly.type
_entity_poly.pdbx_seq_one_letter_code
_entity_poly.pdbx_strand_id
1 'polypeptide(L)'
;ITYFPSTESDYNTEQNLILGKGQHVVPGTVITKAESDTNTPEDTKWLTDGKIPASMGIHDGGYFKSNSGVKRTIVYDLGASCSVDRFGAAFLDRQEWAVYAPGKVGVEVSQDAENWYIAGYIICESTPTTAVIESELVLDAPVQARYVRFVYGVYTWAGCAELTVYGKKNASGATALANANLEKVRMALDAGYQAPTKSILKGAGDICLMYHSLDYDYTEKDFMPYLAYLDTDGNIKDTMFDGFLFLLSGKFPSGVAQHMNSVKTDWEWELKQVFANGKNAMALETAAAKVKKELGLADDYKFKYYLSVYYPRPDTTNFGDVDGDGVSEDCSKFEDCRKIIKWYLDLALEYNKNAAFKNIELAGFYWFNEAIDSSENSYKLINNIADQTKERGYDLFWIPYY
;
A
#
# COMPACT_ATOMS: atom_id res chain seq x y z
N ILE A 1 -29.56 -24.81 -17.06
CA ILE A 1 -29.47 -23.33 -17.15
C ILE A 1 -30.76 -22.92 -17.86
N THR A 2 -31.72 -22.39 -17.10
CA THR A 2 -32.94 -21.83 -17.68
C THR A 2 -32.63 -20.42 -18.17
N TYR A 3 -32.43 -20.25 -19.44
CA TYR A 3 -32.29 -18.94 -20.08
C TYR A 3 -33.67 -18.28 -20.07
N PHE A 4 -33.88 -17.30 -19.25
CA PHE A 4 -34.99 -16.37 -19.42
C PHE A 4 -34.60 -15.37 -20.50
N PRO A 5 -35.33 -15.26 -21.60
CA PRO A 5 -35.07 -14.22 -22.59
C PRO A 5 -35.34 -12.87 -21.92
N SER A 6 -34.27 -12.07 -21.66
CA SER A 6 -34.42 -10.71 -21.25
C SER A 6 -34.99 -9.88 -22.38
N THR A 7 -35.95 -9.03 -22.08
CA THR A 7 -36.50 -8.09 -23.07
C THR A 7 -35.43 -7.05 -23.40
N GLU A 8 -35.42 -6.45 -24.58
CA GLU A 8 -34.45 -5.44 -24.99
C GLU A 8 -34.42 -4.25 -24.04
N SER A 9 -35.52 -3.96 -23.34
CA SER A 9 -35.61 -2.93 -22.29
C SER A 9 -34.75 -3.25 -21.07
N ASP A 10 -34.56 -4.54 -20.69
CA ASP A 10 -33.79 -4.92 -19.50
C ASP A 10 -32.28 -4.70 -19.68
N TYR A 11 -31.80 -4.69 -20.93
CA TYR A 11 -30.38 -4.46 -21.22
C TYR A 11 -29.95 -3.02 -21.00
N ASN A 12 -30.84 -2.06 -21.20
CA ASN A 12 -30.56 -0.63 -21.16
C ASN A 12 -31.04 0.02 -19.85
N THR A 13 -31.73 -0.74 -18.98
CA THR A 13 -32.20 -0.24 -17.70
C THR A 13 -31.17 -0.42 -16.59
N GLU A 14 -30.92 0.62 -15.82
CA GLU A 14 -30.10 0.54 -14.62
C GLU A 14 -30.74 -0.40 -13.60
N GLN A 15 -29.95 -1.33 -13.08
CA GLN A 15 -30.41 -2.35 -12.14
C GLN A 15 -29.26 -2.85 -11.25
N ASN A 16 -29.56 -3.47 -10.12
CA ASN A 16 -28.57 -4.22 -9.36
C ASN A 16 -28.26 -5.53 -10.11
N LEU A 17 -27.05 -5.58 -10.70
CA LEU A 17 -26.60 -6.67 -11.58
C LEU A 17 -26.28 -7.97 -10.83
N ILE A 18 -26.15 -7.91 -9.51
CA ILE A 18 -25.83 -9.08 -8.67
C ILE A 18 -26.98 -9.49 -7.73
N LEU A 19 -28.12 -8.82 -7.80
CA LEU A 19 -29.29 -9.13 -6.97
C LEU A 19 -29.70 -10.60 -7.12
N GLY A 20 -29.86 -11.28 -5.98
CA GLY A 20 -30.24 -12.69 -5.93
C GLY A 20 -29.14 -13.66 -6.38
N LYS A 21 -27.92 -13.21 -6.65
CA LYS A 21 -26.78 -14.05 -7.07
C LYS A 21 -25.97 -14.64 -5.93
N GLY A 22 -26.36 -14.47 -4.68
CA GLY A 22 -25.65 -14.99 -3.50
C GLY A 22 -25.46 -16.51 -3.45
N GLN A 23 -26.13 -17.27 -4.31
CA GLN A 23 -25.92 -18.73 -4.47
C GLN A 23 -25.04 -19.10 -5.67
N HIS A 24 -24.69 -18.14 -6.51
CA HIS A 24 -23.88 -18.34 -7.70
C HIS A 24 -22.49 -17.76 -7.52
N VAL A 25 -21.74 -18.35 -6.57
CA VAL A 25 -20.30 -18.24 -6.61
C VAL A 25 -19.89 -18.99 -7.88
N VAL A 26 -19.45 -18.27 -8.90
CA VAL A 26 -18.97 -18.88 -10.14
C VAL A 26 -17.84 -19.86 -9.81
N PRO A 27 -17.77 -21.05 -10.41
CA PRO A 27 -16.63 -21.94 -10.27
C PRO A 27 -15.34 -21.16 -10.56
N GLY A 28 -14.44 -21.10 -9.59
CA GLY A 28 -13.22 -20.28 -9.64
C GLY A 28 -13.28 -18.96 -8.88
N THR A 29 -14.41 -18.57 -8.33
CA THR A 29 -14.49 -17.42 -7.41
C THR A 29 -13.80 -17.78 -6.12
N VAL A 30 -12.71 -17.07 -5.81
CA VAL A 30 -12.00 -17.22 -4.54
C VAL A 30 -12.67 -16.31 -3.52
N ILE A 31 -13.52 -16.87 -2.67
CA ILE A 31 -13.85 -16.21 -1.42
C ILE A 31 -12.70 -16.51 -0.46
N THR A 32 -11.82 -15.54 -0.27
CA THR A 32 -10.79 -15.66 0.74
C THR A 32 -11.47 -15.69 2.10
N LYS A 33 -11.21 -16.71 2.90
CA LYS A 33 -11.76 -16.86 4.24
C LYS A 33 -10.68 -17.29 5.25
N ALA A 34 -10.88 -16.96 6.52
CA ALA A 34 -10.07 -17.54 7.59
C ALA A 34 -10.61 -18.91 8.00
N GLU A 35 -9.77 -19.74 8.60
CA GLU A 35 -10.20 -21.04 9.18
C GLU A 35 -11.28 -20.87 10.26
N SER A 36 -11.27 -19.72 10.95
CA SER A 36 -12.25 -19.35 11.96
C SER A 36 -13.61 -18.90 11.42
N ASP A 37 -13.75 -18.71 10.11
CA ASP A 37 -15.04 -18.30 9.53
C ASP A 37 -16.05 -19.45 9.63
N THR A 38 -17.22 -19.16 10.15
CA THR A 38 -18.29 -20.14 10.40
C THR A 38 -19.39 -20.12 9.36
N ASN A 39 -19.19 -19.44 8.23
CA ASN A 39 -20.17 -19.39 7.16
C ASN A 39 -20.37 -20.77 6.51
N THR A 40 -21.61 -21.06 6.21
CA THR A 40 -21.99 -22.14 5.30
C THR A 40 -22.09 -21.62 3.86
N PRO A 41 -22.10 -22.48 2.83
CA PRO A 41 -22.33 -22.03 1.45
C PRO A 41 -23.67 -21.28 1.28
N GLU A 42 -24.70 -21.61 2.06
CA GLU A 42 -25.99 -20.92 2.04
C GLU A 42 -25.93 -19.49 2.59
N ASP A 43 -24.99 -19.19 3.45
CA ASP A 43 -24.85 -17.84 4.02
C ASP A 43 -24.44 -16.80 2.97
N THR A 44 -23.89 -17.22 1.84
CA THR A 44 -23.55 -16.31 0.72
C THR A 44 -24.76 -15.61 0.11
N LYS A 45 -25.97 -16.15 0.31
CA LYS A 45 -27.20 -15.51 -0.16
C LYS A 45 -27.46 -14.15 0.50
N TRP A 46 -27.01 -13.98 1.75
CA TRP A 46 -27.16 -12.73 2.51
C TRP A 46 -26.39 -11.57 1.89
N LEU A 47 -25.41 -11.84 1.06
CA LEU A 47 -24.59 -10.82 0.39
C LEU A 47 -25.33 -10.07 -0.72
N THR A 48 -26.44 -10.64 -1.26
CA THR A 48 -27.09 -10.09 -2.45
C THR A 48 -28.60 -10.41 -2.49
N ASP A 49 -29.25 -10.57 -1.35
CA ASP A 49 -30.67 -10.88 -1.30
C ASP A 49 -31.58 -9.63 -1.34
N GLY A 50 -30.98 -8.45 -1.39
CA GLY A 50 -31.65 -7.16 -1.45
C GLY A 50 -32.27 -6.74 -0.11
N LYS A 51 -31.77 -7.25 1.03
CA LYS A 51 -32.37 -7.00 2.33
C LYS A 51 -31.34 -6.56 3.35
N ILE A 52 -31.72 -5.55 4.10
CA ILE A 52 -30.98 -5.19 5.32
C ILE A 52 -31.66 -5.88 6.50
N PRO A 53 -30.93 -6.68 7.32
CA PRO A 53 -31.48 -7.38 8.46
C PRO A 53 -32.06 -6.41 9.50
N ALA A 54 -33.22 -6.73 10.02
CA ALA A 54 -33.80 -5.96 11.14
C ALA A 54 -33.12 -6.24 12.48
N SER A 55 -32.52 -7.42 12.63
CA SER A 55 -31.77 -7.79 13.83
C SER A 55 -30.35 -7.24 13.77
N MET A 56 -29.87 -6.71 14.88
CA MET A 56 -28.47 -6.28 15.08
C MET A 56 -27.62 -7.40 15.71
N GLY A 57 -28.09 -8.65 15.69
CA GLY A 57 -27.34 -9.82 16.14
C GLY A 57 -26.64 -10.52 14.96
N ILE A 58 -25.32 -10.51 14.94
CA ILE A 58 -24.54 -11.10 13.84
C ILE A 58 -24.84 -12.59 13.62
N HIS A 59 -25.36 -13.28 14.64
CA HIS A 59 -25.71 -14.70 14.59
C HIS A 59 -27.20 -14.97 14.31
N ASP A 60 -28.03 -13.94 14.21
CA ASP A 60 -29.50 -14.10 14.06
C ASP A 60 -29.95 -14.33 12.61
N GLY A 61 -28.98 -14.44 11.69
CA GLY A 61 -29.22 -14.56 10.25
C GLY A 61 -29.24 -13.22 9.53
N GLY A 62 -29.10 -13.27 8.21
CA GLY A 62 -29.05 -12.06 7.36
C GLY A 62 -27.64 -11.47 7.19
N TYR A 63 -26.60 -12.03 7.81
CA TYR A 63 -25.25 -11.56 7.68
C TYR A 63 -24.29 -12.65 7.19
N PHE A 64 -23.46 -12.30 6.24
CA PHE A 64 -22.26 -13.06 5.91
C PHE A 64 -21.18 -12.71 6.93
N LYS A 65 -20.82 -13.67 7.77
CA LYS A 65 -19.94 -13.47 8.93
C LYS A 65 -18.49 -13.71 8.57
N SER A 66 -17.62 -12.83 8.99
CA SER A 66 -16.18 -12.99 8.87
C SER A 66 -15.51 -12.74 10.21
N ASN A 67 -14.56 -13.59 10.58
CA ASN A 67 -13.77 -13.46 11.78
C ASN A 67 -12.35 -12.99 11.44
N SER A 68 -11.61 -12.49 12.43
CA SER A 68 -10.26 -11.92 12.28
C SER A 68 -9.30 -12.79 11.45
N GLY A 69 -8.29 -12.18 10.86
CA GLY A 69 -7.29 -12.86 10.05
C GLY A 69 -7.09 -12.19 8.70
N VAL A 70 -7.09 -12.97 7.64
CA VAL A 70 -6.82 -12.46 6.29
C VAL A 70 -8.00 -11.62 5.76
N LYS A 71 -7.70 -10.73 4.81
CA LYS A 71 -8.72 -10.00 4.07
C LYS A 71 -9.74 -10.93 3.42
N ARG A 72 -10.97 -10.47 3.24
CA ARG A 72 -12.00 -11.18 2.49
C ARG A 72 -12.09 -10.62 1.08
N THR A 73 -12.20 -11.52 0.12
CA THR A 73 -12.38 -11.19 -1.30
C THR A 73 -13.60 -11.92 -1.80
N ILE A 74 -14.59 -11.19 -2.27
CA ILE A 74 -15.86 -11.73 -2.79
C ILE A 74 -15.99 -11.32 -4.25
N VAL A 75 -16.06 -12.28 -5.16
CA VAL A 75 -16.07 -12.06 -6.61
C VAL A 75 -17.41 -12.38 -7.21
N TYR A 76 -17.90 -11.55 -8.11
CA TYR A 76 -19.11 -11.76 -8.90
C TYR A 76 -18.76 -11.74 -10.39
N ASP A 77 -19.24 -12.77 -11.14
CA ASP A 77 -19.29 -12.75 -12.59
C ASP A 77 -20.67 -12.26 -13.04
N LEU A 78 -20.73 -11.15 -13.72
CA LEU A 78 -21.97 -10.57 -14.24
C LEU A 78 -22.54 -11.37 -15.44
N GLY A 79 -21.78 -12.35 -15.93
CA GLY A 79 -22.14 -13.24 -17.03
C GLY A 79 -21.77 -12.70 -18.41
N ALA A 80 -21.65 -11.39 -18.55
CA ALA A 80 -21.21 -10.69 -19.75
C ALA A 80 -20.58 -9.37 -19.37
N SER A 81 -19.94 -8.68 -20.33
CA SER A 81 -19.50 -7.30 -20.13
C SER A 81 -20.72 -6.39 -19.95
N CYS A 82 -20.76 -5.69 -18.84
CA CYS A 82 -21.81 -4.74 -18.45
C CYS A 82 -21.24 -3.33 -18.33
N SER A 83 -22.10 -2.32 -18.38
CA SER A 83 -21.79 -0.96 -17.97
C SER A 83 -22.02 -0.85 -16.46
N VAL A 84 -21.00 -0.55 -15.67
CA VAL A 84 -21.08 -0.45 -14.21
C VAL A 84 -20.55 0.91 -13.74
N ASP A 85 -21.22 1.51 -12.77
CA ASP A 85 -20.84 2.84 -12.25
C ASP A 85 -21.12 3.06 -10.76
N ARG A 86 -21.86 2.15 -10.09
CA ARG A 86 -22.18 2.32 -8.67
C ARG A 86 -22.11 1.01 -7.91
N PHE A 87 -21.47 1.04 -6.76
CA PHE A 87 -21.22 -0.12 -5.92
C PHE A 87 -21.60 0.20 -4.48
N GLY A 88 -22.30 -0.71 -3.81
CA GLY A 88 -22.71 -0.52 -2.42
C GLY A 88 -22.27 -1.67 -1.54
N ALA A 89 -22.12 -1.36 -0.25
CA ALA A 89 -21.89 -2.33 0.80
C ALA A 89 -22.62 -1.94 2.07
N ALA A 90 -23.18 -2.93 2.76
CA ALA A 90 -23.85 -2.77 4.04
C ALA A 90 -23.21 -3.69 5.08
N PHE A 91 -22.74 -3.12 6.19
CA PHE A 91 -22.08 -3.85 7.25
C PHE A 91 -22.69 -3.53 8.62
N LEU A 92 -22.85 -4.54 9.47
CA LEU A 92 -23.18 -4.36 10.86
C LEU A 92 -21.98 -3.73 11.59
N ASP A 93 -22.23 -2.61 12.28
CA ASP A 93 -21.33 -2.02 13.26
C ASP A 93 -21.94 -2.13 14.66
N ARG A 94 -21.37 -3.00 15.49
CA ARG A 94 -21.79 -3.27 16.86
C ARG A 94 -20.57 -3.48 17.75
N GLN A 95 -19.92 -2.40 18.10
CA GLN A 95 -18.63 -2.38 18.76
C GLN A 95 -18.63 -3.06 20.13
N GLU A 96 -19.74 -2.98 20.86
CA GLU A 96 -19.90 -3.66 22.15
C GLU A 96 -19.79 -5.19 22.08
N TRP A 97 -19.99 -5.77 20.88
CA TRP A 97 -19.81 -7.20 20.60
C TRP A 97 -18.58 -7.48 19.73
N ALA A 98 -17.67 -6.51 19.64
CA ALA A 98 -16.49 -6.57 18.78
C ALA A 98 -16.79 -6.86 17.30
N VAL A 99 -17.96 -6.44 16.82
CA VAL A 99 -18.35 -6.45 15.41
C VAL A 99 -18.14 -5.06 14.84
N TYR A 100 -17.31 -4.98 13.82
CA TYR A 100 -16.92 -3.70 13.21
C TYR A 100 -17.23 -3.70 11.73
N ALA A 101 -17.82 -2.62 11.25
CA ALA A 101 -17.82 -2.36 9.82
C ALA A 101 -16.36 -2.16 9.36
N PRO A 102 -15.93 -2.72 8.23
CA PRO A 102 -14.61 -2.43 7.70
C PRO A 102 -14.52 -0.94 7.35
N GLY A 103 -13.46 -0.25 7.76
CA GLY A 103 -13.32 1.19 7.50
C GLY A 103 -13.41 1.54 6.02
N LYS A 104 -13.02 0.60 5.15
CA LYS A 104 -13.19 0.70 3.69
C LYS A 104 -13.34 -0.67 3.05
N VAL A 105 -14.06 -0.71 1.94
CA VAL A 105 -14.19 -1.88 1.06
C VAL A 105 -13.64 -1.49 -0.31
N GLY A 106 -12.57 -2.16 -0.74
CA GLY A 106 -12.03 -2.00 -2.08
C GLY A 106 -12.99 -2.60 -3.11
N VAL A 107 -13.23 -1.87 -4.18
CA VAL A 107 -14.00 -2.34 -5.34
C VAL A 107 -13.07 -2.43 -6.54
N GLU A 108 -12.98 -3.61 -7.10
CA GLU A 108 -12.12 -3.86 -8.24
C GLU A 108 -12.94 -4.49 -9.37
N VAL A 109 -12.62 -4.13 -10.60
CA VAL A 109 -13.34 -4.53 -11.81
C VAL A 109 -12.41 -5.19 -12.82
N SER A 110 -12.94 -6.15 -13.60
CA SER A 110 -12.18 -6.88 -14.61
C SER A 110 -13.06 -7.33 -15.78
N GLN A 111 -12.44 -7.58 -16.95
CA GLN A 111 -13.09 -8.23 -18.10
C GLN A 111 -12.82 -9.74 -18.17
N ASP A 112 -11.72 -10.20 -17.59
CA ASP A 112 -11.17 -11.55 -17.79
C ASP A 112 -10.93 -12.32 -16.47
N ALA A 113 -11.18 -11.69 -15.31
CA ALA A 113 -10.86 -12.19 -13.97
C ALA A 113 -9.34 -12.37 -13.70
N GLU A 114 -8.49 -11.95 -14.61
CA GLU A 114 -7.03 -11.98 -14.47
C GLU A 114 -6.48 -10.57 -14.27
N ASN A 115 -6.89 -9.63 -15.10
CA ASN A 115 -6.47 -8.23 -15.05
C ASN A 115 -7.52 -7.40 -14.33
N TRP A 116 -7.19 -6.97 -13.11
CA TRP A 116 -8.07 -6.20 -12.25
C TRP A 116 -7.68 -4.73 -12.22
N TYR A 117 -8.67 -3.86 -12.08
CA TYR A 117 -8.52 -2.41 -11.97
C TYR A 117 -9.28 -1.92 -10.74
N ILE A 118 -8.68 -1.01 -9.98
CA ILE A 118 -9.29 -0.41 -8.79
C ILE A 118 -10.32 0.60 -9.24
N ALA A 119 -11.61 0.28 -9.03
CA ALA A 119 -12.69 1.21 -9.27
C ALA A 119 -12.74 2.31 -8.19
N GLY A 120 -12.38 1.97 -6.96
CA GLY A 120 -12.32 2.86 -5.81
C GLY A 120 -12.57 2.14 -4.50
N TYR A 121 -12.98 2.91 -3.49
CA TYR A 121 -13.26 2.41 -2.14
C TYR A 121 -14.62 2.88 -1.67
N ILE A 122 -15.42 1.97 -1.12
CA ILE A 122 -16.60 2.29 -0.34
C ILE A 122 -16.12 2.58 1.07
N ILE A 123 -16.39 3.77 1.59
CA ILE A 123 -15.99 4.18 2.94
C ILE A 123 -17.13 3.87 3.90
N CYS A 124 -16.87 2.99 4.87
CA CYS A 124 -17.83 2.57 5.89
C CYS A 124 -17.47 3.29 7.21
N GLU A 125 -17.95 4.49 7.39
CA GLU A 125 -17.68 5.26 8.61
C GLU A 125 -18.43 4.63 9.80
N SER A 126 -17.68 4.25 10.82
CA SER A 126 -18.21 3.70 12.07
C SER A 126 -19.02 4.75 12.81
N THR A 127 -20.07 4.32 13.49
CA THR A 127 -20.95 5.19 14.29
C THR A 127 -20.86 4.85 15.78
N PRO A 128 -21.13 5.81 16.70
CA PRO A 128 -21.12 5.54 18.13
C PRO A 128 -22.24 4.59 18.60
N THR A 129 -23.23 4.34 17.74
CA THR A 129 -24.39 3.51 18.04
C THR A 129 -24.41 2.28 17.15
N THR A 130 -24.94 1.16 17.68
CA THR A 130 -25.17 -0.04 16.87
C THR A 130 -26.06 0.25 15.67
N ALA A 131 -25.57 -0.03 14.47
CA ALA A 131 -26.29 0.19 13.22
C ALA A 131 -25.78 -0.74 12.10
N VAL A 132 -26.56 -0.87 11.04
CA VAL A 132 -26.02 -1.33 9.75
C VAL A 132 -25.59 -0.09 8.97
N ILE A 133 -24.31 -0.04 8.65
CA ILE A 133 -23.69 1.04 7.87
C ILE A 133 -23.86 0.72 6.39
N GLU A 134 -24.64 1.52 5.70
CA GLU A 134 -24.83 1.43 4.25
C GLU A 134 -24.03 2.54 3.58
N SER A 135 -23.15 2.17 2.65
CA SER A 135 -22.27 3.11 1.95
C SER A 135 -22.15 2.74 0.48
N GLU A 136 -21.86 3.71 -0.36
CA GLU A 136 -21.74 3.54 -1.80
C GLU A 136 -20.47 4.20 -2.35
N LEU A 137 -19.97 3.63 -3.45
CA LEU A 137 -19.00 4.23 -4.36
C LEU A 137 -19.71 4.51 -5.68
N VAL A 138 -19.62 5.73 -6.18
CA VAL A 138 -20.16 6.12 -7.49
C VAL A 138 -18.99 6.59 -8.36
N LEU A 139 -18.88 6.04 -9.57
CA LEU A 139 -17.86 6.47 -10.53
C LEU A 139 -18.33 7.71 -11.30
N ASP A 140 -17.39 8.59 -11.67
CA ASP A 140 -17.68 9.76 -12.51
C ASP A 140 -18.22 9.39 -13.90
N ALA A 141 -17.81 8.23 -14.40
CA ALA A 141 -18.27 7.67 -15.67
C ALA A 141 -18.35 6.15 -15.60
N PRO A 142 -19.35 5.53 -16.28
CA PRO A 142 -19.48 4.09 -16.28
C PRO A 142 -18.32 3.41 -17.01
N VAL A 143 -17.90 2.25 -16.50
CA VAL A 143 -16.87 1.41 -17.09
C VAL A 143 -17.42 0.07 -17.53
N GLN A 144 -16.77 -0.57 -18.51
CA GLN A 144 -17.11 -1.90 -18.96
C GLN A 144 -16.49 -2.92 -18.02
N ALA A 145 -17.28 -3.76 -17.37
CA ALA A 145 -16.79 -4.85 -16.56
C ALA A 145 -17.67 -6.10 -16.71
N ARG A 146 -17.03 -7.27 -16.69
CA ARG A 146 -17.71 -8.56 -16.53
C ARG A 146 -17.59 -9.07 -15.11
N TYR A 147 -16.47 -8.82 -14.46
CA TYR A 147 -16.22 -9.26 -13.09
C TYR A 147 -16.09 -8.07 -12.17
N VAL A 148 -16.66 -8.21 -10.98
CA VAL A 148 -16.53 -7.25 -9.88
C VAL A 148 -16.10 -8.02 -8.64
N ARG A 149 -15.14 -7.50 -7.88
CA ARG A 149 -14.80 -8.05 -6.57
C ARG A 149 -14.76 -6.98 -5.49
N PHE A 150 -15.22 -7.38 -4.32
CA PHE A 150 -15.17 -6.60 -3.09
C PHE A 150 -14.07 -7.15 -2.18
N VAL A 151 -13.21 -6.27 -1.67
CA VAL A 151 -12.07 -6.63 -0.85
C VAL A 151 -12.12 -5.83 0.43
N TYR A 152 -12.20 -6.50 1.60
CA TYR A 152 -12.23 -5.82 2.89
C TYR A 152 -11.42 -6.56 3.96
N GLY A 153 -10.88 -5.78 4.90
CA GLY A 153 -10.23 -6.30 6.10
C GLY A 153 -11.24 -6.65 7.18
N VAL A 154 -10.87 -7.55 8.08
CA VAL A 154 -11.67 -7.93 9.25
C VAL A 154 -10.83 -7.71 10.50
N TYR A 155 -11.26 -6.81 11.36
CA TYR A 155 -10.54 -6.53 12.62
C TYR A 155 -10.75 -7.65 13.64
N THR A 156 -11.99 -7.85 14.10
CA THR A 156 -12.37 -8.98 14.97
C THR A 156 -13.50 -9.77 14.31
N TRP A 157 -14.67 -9.15 14.19
CA TRP A 157 -15.80 -9.69 13.46
C TRP A 157 -16.33 -8.65 12.47
N ALA A 158 -16.73 -9.09 11.29
CA ALA A 158 -17.48 -8.30 10.34
C ALA A 158 -18.72 -9.07 9.89
N GLY A 159 -19.86 -8.40 9.88
CA GLY A 159 -21.13 -8.93 9.38
C GLY A 159 -21.54 -8.15 8.13
N CYS A 160 -21.32 -8.72 6.92
CA CYS A 160 -21.79 -8.11 5.68
C CYS A 160 -23.27 -8.46 5.48
N ALA A 161 -24.12 -7.45 5.37
CA ALA A 161 -25.55 -7.60 5.14
C ALA A 161 -25.91 -7.60 3.66
N GLU A 162 -25.24 -6.76 2.85
CA GLU A 162 -25.56 -6.63 1.43
C GLU A 162 -24.36 -6.09 0.65
N LEU A 163 -24.20 -6.54 -0.59
CA LEU A 163 -23.31 -5.98 -1.60
C LEU A 163 -24.13 -5.69 -2.86
N THR A 164 -23.91 -4.56 -3.50
CA THR A 164 -24.61 -4.17 -4.71
C THR A 164 -23.68 -3.74 -5.81
N VAL A 165 -24.04 -4.04 -7.06
CA VAL A 165 -23.39 -3.54 -8.27
C VAL A 165 -24.48 -3.01 -9.20
N TYR A 166 -24.56 -1.70 -9.33
CA TYR A 166 -25.54 -1.07 -10.23
C TYR A 166 -24.92 -0.73 -11.58
N GLY A 167 -25.75 -0.87 -12.58
CA GLY A 167 -25.39 -0.58 -13.95
C GLY A 167 -26.36 -1.17 -14.95
N LYS A 168 -25.93 -1.27 -16.19
CA LYS A 168 -26.75 -1.79 -17.31
C LYS A 168 -26.08 -3.05 -17.88
N LYS A 169 -26.90 -4.03 -18.27
CA LYS A 169 -26.40 -5.23 -18.96
C LYS A 169 -25.74 -4.90 -20.31
N ASN A 170 -26.17 -3.80 -20.94
CA ASN A 170 -25.54 -3.30 -22.16
C ASN A 170 -24.30 -2.49 -21.82
N ALA A 171 -23.14 -2.95 -22.24
CA ALA A 171 -21.86 -2.25 -22.04
C ALA A 171 -21.64 -1.07 -23.01
N SER A 172 -22.54 -0.86 -23.98
CA SER A 172 -22.41 0.21 -24.96
C SER A 172 -22.45 1.58 -24.29
N GLY A 173 -21.51 2.44 -24.64
CA GLY A 173 -21.38 3.78 -24.06
C GLY A 173 -20.56 3.85 -22.77
N ALA A 174 -20.19 2.71 -22.17
CA ALA A 174 -19.26 2.68 -21.05
C ALA A 174 -17.80 2.62 -21.53
N THR A 175 -16.89 3.18 -20.73
CA THR A 175 -15.46 3.24 -21.04
C THR A 175 -14.82 1.86 -20.86
N ALA A 176 -14.08 1.37 -21.86
CA ALA A 176 -13.29 0.15 -21.71
C ALA A 176 -12.21 0.33 -20.63
N LEU A 177 -11.97 -0.69 -19.80
CA LEU A 177 -11.03 -0.60 -18.66
C LEU A 177 -9.62 -0.16 -19.07
N ALA A 178 -9.15 -0.57 -20.24
CA ALA A 178 -7.84 -0.14 -20.74
C ALA A 178 -7.73 1.38 -21.03
N ASN A 179 -8.88 2.05 -21.19
CA ASN A 179 -8.99 3.47 -21.50
C ASN A 179 -9.58 4.27 -20.32
N ALA A 180 -10.03 3.58 -19.28
CA ALA A 180 -10.52 4.19 -18.06
C ALA A 180 -9.32 4.69 -17.23
N ASN A 181 -9.49 5.83 -16.57
CA ASN A 181 -8.48 6.35 -15.65
C ASN A 181 -8.54 5.58 -14.31
N LEU A 182 -8.36 4.26 -14.38
CA LEU A 182 -8.35 3.37 -13.22
C LEU A 182 -6.97 2.74 -13.06
N GLU A 183 -6.52 2.66 -11.82
CA GLU A 183 -5.24 2.01 -11.50
C GLU A 183 -5.38 0.48 -11.65
N LYS A 184 -4.44 -0.14 -12.37
CA LYS A 184 -4.38 -1.58 -12.46
C LYS A 184 -3.92 -2.18 -11.13
N VAL A 185 -4.67 -3.16 -10.63
CA VAL A 185 -4.25 -3.90 -9.43
C VAL A 185 -2.94 -4.61 -9.74
N ARG A 186 -1.93 -4.30 -8.96
CA ARG A 186 -0.67 -5.03 -9.02
C ARG A 186 -0.88 -6.38 -8.35
N MET A 187 -0.60 -7.46 -9.07
CA MET A 187 -0.53 -8.76 -8.44
C MET A 187 0.51 -8.69 -7.33
N ALA A 188 0.13 -9.00 -6.11
CA ALA A 188 1.12 -9.30 -5.10
C ALA A 188 2.03 -10.38 -5.70
N LEU A 189 3.32 -10.11 -5.78
CA LEU A 189 4.31 -11.18 -5.93
C LEU A 189 3.93 -12.23 -4.89
N ASP A 190 3.97 -13.49 -5.30
CA ASP A 190 3.63 -14.62 -4.43
C ASP A 190 4.25 -14.36 -3.04
N ALA A 191 3.41 -14.12 -2.03
CA ALA A 191 3.84 -13.53 -0.76
C ALA A 191 4.55 -14.59 0.13
N GLY A 192 5.36 -15.45 -0.47
CA GLY A 192 6.25 -16.34 0.23
C GLY A 192 7.54 -15.64 0.66
N TYR A 193 8.24 -16.22 1.63
CA TYR A 193 9.60 -15.80 1.97
C TYR A 193 10.47 -15.80 0.70
N GLN A 194 11.01 -14.62 0.40
CA GLN A 194 11.96 -14.43 -0.69
C GLN A 194 13.36 -14.48 -0.09
N ALA A 195 14.12 -15.50 -0.42
CA ALA A 195 15.53 -15.53 -0.03
C ALA A 195 16.27 -14.34 -0.67
N PRO A 196 17.21 -13.70 0.01
CA PRO A 196 18.00 -12.62 -0.54
C PRO A 196 18.70 -13.07 -1.83
N THR A 197 18.46 -12.33 -2.90
CA THR A 197 19.09 -12.57 -4.21
C THR A 197 19.69 -11.28 -4.73
N LYS A 198 20.61 -11.38 -5.70
CA LYS A 198 21.20 -10.18 -6.33
C LYS A 198 20.16 -9.27 -7.01
N SER A 199 18.97 -9.79 -7.29
CA SER A 199 17.87 -9.04 -7.91
C SER A 199 16.92 -8.36 -6.91
N ILE A 200 17.05 -8.67 -5.60
CA ILE A 200 16.23 -8.09 -4.55
C ILE A 200 17.15 -7.31 -3.62
N LEU A 201 16.85 -6.03 -3.40
CA LEU A 201 17.63 -5.12 -2.55
C LEU A 201 19.14 -5.20 -2.82
N LYS A 202 19.50 -5.46 -4.08
CA LYS A 202 20.88 -5.74 -4.56
C LYS A 202 21.62 -6.82 -3.77
N GLY A 203 20.87 -7.79 -3.24
CA GLY A 203 21.40 -8.96 -2.56
C GLY A 203 21.79 -8.72 -1.11
N ALA A 204 21.32 -7.66 -0.46
CA ALA A 204 21.49 -7.50 0.98
C ALA A 204 20.76 -8.63 1.73
N GLY A 205 21.49 -9.34 2.59
CA GLY A 205 20.95 -10.42 3.41
C GLY A 205 20.34 -9.89 4.71
N ASP A 206 21.05 -8.96 5.34
CA ASP A 206 20.70 -8.41 6.64
C ASP A 206 20.80 -6.88 6.63
N ILE A 207 19.71 -6.19 6.94
CA ILE A 207 19.65 -4.72 6.95
C ILE A 207 19.58 -4.22 8.39
N CYS A 208 20.57 -3.42 8.79
CA CYS A 208 20.59 -2.74 10.07
C CYS A 208 19.91 -1.37 9.97
N LEU A 209 19.03 -1.04 10.93
CA LEU A 209 18.37 0.24 11.01
C LEU A 209 19.27 1.25 11.75
N MET A 210 19.69 2.30 11.05
CA MET A 210 20.62 3.32 11.56
C MET A 210 19.85 4.59 11.90
N TYR A 211 19.40 4.67 13.17
CA TYR A 211 18.63 5.82 13.68
C TYR A 211 19.55 6.98 14.05
N HIS A 212 19.61 8.00 13.23
CA HIS A 212 20.27 9.26 13.56
C HIS A 212 19.25 10.34 14.01
N SER A 213 19.71 11.43 14.58
CA SER A 213 18.84 12.49 15.11
C SER A 213 19.48 13.86 15.00
N LEU A 214 18.81 14.91 15.48
CA LEU A 214 19.41 16.25 15.61
C LEU A 214 20.67 16.25 16.46
N ASP A 215 20.73 15.39 17.47
CA ASP A 215 21.77 15.36 18.48
C ASP A 215 22.76 14.19 18.32
N TYR A 216 22.50 13.30 17.38
CA TYR A 216 23.28 12.09 17.18
C TYR A 216 23.43 11.73 15.71
N ASP A 217 24.68 11.64 15.28
CA ASP A 217 25.10 11.10 13.99
C ASP A 217 26.09 9.97 14.19
N TYR A 218 26.05 8.99 13.31
CA TYR A 218 27.02 7.89 13.32
C TYR A 218 28.36 8.32 12.77
N THR A 219 29.43 7.95 13.49
CA THR A 219 30.82 8.11 13.07
C THR A 219 31.40 6.78 12.56
N GLU A 220 32.60 6.78 11.96
CA GLU A 220 33.30 5.56 11.56
C GLU A 220 33.36 4.53 12.71
N LYS A 221 33.66 4.97 13.90
CA LYS A 221 33.78 4.10 15.08
C LYS A 221 32.47 3.43 15.44
N ASP A 222 31.36 4.14 15.27
CA ASP A 222 30.02 3.62 15.58
C ASP A 222 29.60 2.54 14.58
N PHE A 223 30.04 2.64 13.31
CA PHE A 223 29.73 1.63 12.30
C PHE A 223 30.53 0.33 12.44
N MET A 224 31.73 0.35 13.03
CA MET A 224 32.59 -0.83 13.07
C MET A 224 31.93 -2.11 13.61
N PRO A 225 31.20 -2.09 14.76
CA PRO A 225 30.56 -3.28 15.30
C PRO A 225 29.34 -3.77 14.51
N TYR A 226 28.81 -2.96 13.59
CA TYR A 226 27.73 -3.36 12.68
C TYR A 226 28.27 -3.89 11.35
N LEU A 227 29.39 -3.37 10.87
CA LEU A 227 30.02 -3.81 9.62
C LEU A 227 30.83 -5.09 9.79
N ALA A 228 31.41 -5.29 10.97
CA ALA A 228 32.37 -6.37 11.21
C ALA A 228 32.12 -7.13 12.51
N TYR A 229 32.29 -8.44 12.45
CA TYR A 229 32.45 -9.26 13.65
C TYR A 229 33.85 -8.99 14.21
N LEU A 230 33.88 -8.49 15.42
CA LEU A 230 35.11 -8.15 16.17
C LEU A 230 35.38 -9.21 17.23
N ASP A 231 36.64 -9.65 17.37
CA ASP A 231 37.05 -10.47 18.50
C ASP A 231 37.18 -9.63 19.79
N THR A 232 37.51 -10.29 20.90
CA THR A 232 37.65 -9.64 22.21
C THR A 232 38.76 -8.58 22.25
N ASP A 233 39.72 -8.63 21.35
CA ASP A 233 40.81 -7.70 21.20
C ASP A 233 40.49 -6.56 20.21
N GLY A 234 39.28 -6.60 19.60
CA GLY A 234 38.80 -5.62 18.63
C GLY A 234 39.30 -5.86 17.20
N ASN A 235 39.88 -7.02 16.88
CA ASN A 235 40.32 -7.33 15.54
C ASN A 235 39.11 -7.77 14.68
N ILE A 236 39.08 -7.35 13.43
CA ILE A 236 38.08 -7.71 12.43
C ILE A 236 38.28 -9.15 11.99
N LYS A 237 37.27 -9.99 12.11
CA LYS A 237 37.32 -11.44 11.76
C LYS A 237 36.39 -11.80 10.60
N ASP A 238 35.27 -11.12 10.46
CA ASP A 238 34.29 -11.37 9.40
C ASP A 238 33.41 -10.15 9.21
N THR A 239 32.55 -10.14 8.21
CA THR A 239 31.48 -9.17 8.04
C THR A 239 30.30 -9.50 8.95
N MET A 240 29.50 -8.48 9.33
CA MET A 240 28.27 -8.63 10.09
C MET A 240 27.05 -8.32 9.20
N PHE A 241 26.56 -7.07 9.23
CA PHE A 241 25.48 -6.62 8.35
C PHE A 241 26.04 -6.17 7.01
N ASP A 242 25.30 -6.43 5.95
CA ASP A 242 25.65 -6.01 4.59
C ASP A 242 24.78 -4.87 4.05
N GLY A 243 23.68 -4.50 4.76
CA GLY A 243 22.78 -3.41 4.46
C GLY A 243 22.57 -2.44 5.62
N PHE A 244 22.42 -1.14 5.32
CA PHE A 244 22.26 -0.07 6.32
C PHE A 244 21.17 0.91 5.89
N LEU A 245 20.06 0.97 6.63
CA LEU A 245 18.97 1.90 6.37
C LEU A 245 19.11 3.13 7.26
N PHE A 246 19.28 4.31 6.66
CA PHE A 246 19.30 5.57 7.39
C PHE A 246 17.88 6.06 7.69
N LEU A 247 17.61 6.29 8.97
CA LEU A 247 16.32 6.67 9.54
C LEU A 247 16.50 7.86 10.48
N LEU A 248 15.73 8.93 10.29
CA LEU A 248 15.64 9.99 11.28
C LEU A 248 14.85 9.50 12.50
N SER A 249 15.41 9.68 13.68
CA SER A 249 14.73 9.48 14.97
C SER A 249 14.38 10.82 15.59
N GLY A 250 13.08 11.03 15.89
CA GLY A 250 12.63 12.22 16.59
C GLY A 250 12.12 13.34 15.70
N LYS A 251 12.82 14.46 15.62
CA LYS A 251 12.32 15.68 14.97
C LYS A 251 13.31 16.25 13.96
N PHE A 252 12.79 16.95 12.97
CA PHE A 252 13.54 17.85 12.11
C PHE A 252 13.93 19.14 12.87
N PRO A 253 14.86 19.96 12.34
CA PRO A 253 15.21 21.26 12.92
C PRO A 253 14.03 22.22 13.06
N SER A 254 13.00 22.09 12.25
CA SER A 254 11.74 22.82 12.36
C SER A 254 10.98 22.54 13.66
N GLY A 255 11.34 21.47 14.38
CA GLY A 255 10.64 20.96 15.55
C GLY A 255 9.53 19.97 15.20
N VAL A 256 9.27 19.72 13.92
CA VAL A 256 8.27 18.76 13.44
C VAL A 256 8.84 17.34 13.53
N ALA A 257 8.05 16.40 14.05
CA ALA A 257 8.45 14.99 14.11
C ALA A 257 8.44 14.37 12.69
N GLN A 258 9.31 13.38 12.44
CA GLN A 258 9.52 12.76 11.13
C GLN A 258 8.25 12.15 10.51
N HIS A 259 7.26 11.81 11.33
CA HIS A 259 5.98 11.23 10.89
C HIS A 259 4.84 12.26 10.80
N MET A 260 5.16 13.57 10.96
CA MET A 260 4.20 14.67 10.97
C MET A 260 4.33 15.56 9.72
N ASN A 261 3.77 16.75 9.75
CA ASN A 261 3.66 17.69 8.64
C ASN A 261 5.01 18.39 8.34
N SER A 262 5.99 17.62 7.89
CA SER A 262 7.29 18.13 7.45
C SER A 262 7.19 18.82 6.08
N VAL A 263 8.16 19.68 5.79
CA VAL A 263 8.22 20.51 4.59
C VAL A 263 9.53 20.32 3.83
N LYS A 264 9.66 20.91 2.65
CA LYS A 264 10.81 20.80 1.76
C LYS A 264 12.16 20.97 2.48
N THR A 265 12.27 22.03 3.29
CA THR A 265 13.54 22.32 4.02
C THR A 265 13.92 21.26 5.05
N ASP A 266 12.94 20.54 5.60
CA ASP A 266 13.18 19.43 6.51
C ASP A 266 13.78 18.24 5.76
N TRP A 267 13.23 17.90 4.59
CA TRP A 267 13.72 16.81 3.77
C TRP A 267 15.09 17.11 3.14
N GLU A 268 15.35 18.37 2.78
CA GLU A 268 16.67 18.81 2.33
C GLU A 268 17.72 18.70 3.47
N TRP A 269 17.32 19.07 4.68
CA TRP A 269 18.21 18.94 5.85
C TRP A 269 18.56 17.48 6.09
N GLU A 270 17.60 16.58 6.01
CA GLU A 270 17.82 15.15 6.21
C GLU A 270 18.90 14.60 5.28
N LEU A 271 18.78 14.84 3.98
CA LEU A 271 19.82 14.42 3.04
C LEU A 271 21.18 15.05 3.34
N LYS A 272 21.21 16.31 3.74
CA LYS A 272 22.47 16.97 4.17
C LYS A 272 23.10 16.28 5.36
N GLN A 273 22.31 15.79 6.32
CA GLN A 273 22.83 15.04 7.48
C GLN A 273 23.33 13.65 7.06
N VAL A 274 22.58 12.91 6.28
CA VAL A 274 22.98 11.58 5.80
C VAL A 274 24.31 11.65 5.04
N PHE A 275 24.52 12.69 4.24
CA PHE A 275 25.74 12.87 3.44
C PHE A 275 26.75 13.86 4.06
N ALA A 276 26.61 14.20 5.35
CA ALA A 276 27.53 15.11 6.02
C ALA A 276 28.91 14.49 6.16
N ASN A 277 29.96 15.28 5.94
CA ASN A 277 31.32 14.81 5.97
C ASN A 277 31.70 14.19 7.33
N GLY A 278 32.23 12.97 7.31
CA GLY A 278 32.64 12.21 8.49
C GLY A 278 31.47 11.66 9.33
N LYS A 279 30.24 11.74 8.85
CA LYS A 279 29.04 11.28 9.53
C LYS A 279 28.23 10.36 8.64
N ASN A 280 27.34 9.56 9.22
CA ASN A 280 26.33 8.74 8.57
C ASN A 280 26.86 8.02 7.31
N ALA A 281 26.36 8.25 6.11
CA ALA A 281 26.80 7.54 4.90
C ALA A 281 28.29 7.79 4.58
N MET A 282 28.81 8.99 4.83
CA MET A 282 30.24 9.27 4.63
C MET A 282 31.13 8.54 5.65
N ALA A 283 30.66 8.39 6.88
CA ALA A 283 31.34 7.60 7.90
C ALA A 283 31.26 6.09 7.61
N LEU A 284 30.11 5.62 7.10
CA LEU A 284 29.93 4.24 6.64
C LEU A 284 30.91 3.88 5.50
N GLU A 285 31.09 4.76 4.52
CA GLU A 285 32.07 4.60 3.45
C GLU A 285 33.47 4.40 4.00
N THR A 286 33.86 5.22 4.99
CA THR A 286 35.20 5.15 5.61
C THR A 286 35.37 3.84 6.39
N ALA A 287 34.36 3.44 7.17
CA ALA A 287 34.40 2.20 7.94
C ALA A 287 34.40 0.96 7.00
N ALA A 288 33.59 0.99 5.94
CA ALA A 288 33.54 -0.05 4.93
C ALA A 288 34.89 -0.25 4.23
N ALA A 289 35.57 0.84 3.86
CA ALA A 289 36.90 0.78 3.28
C ALA A 289 37.92 0.06 4.19
N LYS A 290 37.84 0.30 5.50
CA LYS A 290 38.69 -0.32 6.49
C LYS A 290 38.39 -1.82 6.64
N VAL A 291 37.13 -2.20 6.75
CA VAL A 291 36.70 -3.61 6.84
C VAL A 291 37.11 -4.38 5.58
N LYS A 292 36.86 -3.83 4.40
CA LYS A 292 37.26 -4.45 3.12
C LYS A 292 38.76 -4.70 3.06
N LYS A 293 39.55 -3.70 3.43
CA LYS A 293 41.01 -3.82 3.43
C LYS A 293 41.49 -4.90 4.39
N GLU A 294 40.97 -4.94 5.60
CA GLU A 294 41.40 -5.88 6.63
C GLU A 294 41.01 -7.32 6.30
N LEU A 295 39.86 -7.53 5.72
CA LEU A 295 39.36 -8.85 5.33
C LEU A 295 39.83 -9.28 3.92
N GLY A 296 40.48 -8.41 3.16
CA GLY A 296 40.87 -8.70 1.77
C GLY A 296 39.67 -8.95 0.85
N LEU A 297 38.52 -8.24 1.09
CA LEU A 297 37.35 -8.39 0.25
C LEU A 297 37.61 -7.85 -1.17
N ALA A 298 36.93 -8.43 -2.18
CA ALA A 298 37.06 -8.03 -3.56
C ALA A 298 36.78 -6.54 -3.79
N ASP A 299 37.43 -5.92 -4.75
CA ASP A 299 37.28 -4.49 -5.04
C ASP A 299 35.84 -4.12 -5.41
N ASP A 300 35.14 -5.01 -6.10
CA ASP A 300 33.72 -4.85 -6.48
C ASP A 300 32.73 -5.16 -5.39
N TYR A 301 33.16 -5.74 -4.25
CA TYR A 301 32.30 -5.91 -3.09
C TYR A 301 31.91 -4.55 -2.52
N LYS A 302 30.60 -4.32 -2.32
CA LYS A 302 30.08 -3.09 -1.72
C LYS A 302 29.02 -3.42 -0.67
N PHE A 303 29.15 -2.80 0.48
CA PHE A 303 28.05 -2.76 1.45
C PHE A 303 26.90 -1.93 0.88
N LYS A 304 25.66 -2.27 1.24
CA LYS A 304 24.48 -1.60 0.72
C LYS A 304 23.99 -0.54 1.71
N TYR A 305 23.47 0.56 1.19
CA TYR A 305 22.72 1.47 2.05
C TYR A 305 21.41 1.88 1.38
N TYR A 306 20.48 2.33 2.20
CA TYR A 306 19.11 2.67 1.84
C TYR A 306 18.76 4.01 2.44
N LEU A 307 17.90 4.78 1.75
CA LEU A 307 17.43 6.08 2.17
C LEU A 307 15.93 6.04 2.44
N SER A 308 15.51 6.69 3.51
CA SER A 308 14.10 6.86 3.83
C SER A 308 13.45 7.89 2.90
N VAL A 309 12.22 7.61 2.48
CA VAL A 309 11.35 8.58 1.83
C VAL A 309 10.15 8.82 2.75
N TYR A 310 9.96 10.08 3.12
CA TYR A 310 8.91 10.48 4.04
C TYR A 310 7.56 10.59 3.34
N TYR A 311 6.49 10.57 4.12
CA TYR A 311 5.14 10.70 3.62
C TYR A 311 4.73 12.18 3.54
N PRO A 312 4.43 12.71 2.34
CA PRO A 312 3.88 14.05 2.20
C PRO A 312 2.42 14.04 2.71
N ARG A 313 2.24 14.45 3.96
CA ARG A 313 0.96 14.34 4.65
C ARG A 313 -0.10 15.29 4.09
N PRO A 314 -1.36 14.85 3.93
CA PRO A 314 -2.43 15.65 3.36
C PRO A 314 -2.68 17.00 4.07
N ASP A 315 -2.36 17.07 5.36
CA ASP A 315 -2.51 18.32 6.15
C ASP A 315 -1.45 19.39 5.82
N THR A 316 -0.40 19.04 5.07
CA THR A 316 0.66 19.96 4.65
C THR A 316 0.27 20.63 3.34
N THR A 317 -0.43 21.76 3.40
CA THR A 317 -0.91 22.49 2.22
C THR A 317 0.11 23.50 1.65
N ASN A 318 1.30 23.60 2.28
CA ASN A 318 2.39 24.48 1.87
C ASN A 318 3.73 23.78 2.12
N PHE A 319 4.04 22.80 1.29
CA PHE A 319 5.26 21.98 1.42
C PHE A 319 6.52 22.76 1.00
N GLY A 320 6.43 23.59 -0.01
CA GLY A 320 7.53 24.32 -0.66
C GLY A 320 7.53 24.06 -2.17
N ASP A 321 7.99 25.00 -2.95
CA ASP A 321 8.13 24.90 -4.40
C ASP A 321 9.25 23.91 -4.76
N VAL A 322 8.91 22.75 -5.33
CA VAL A 322 9.88 21.68 -5.66
C VAL A 322 10.24 21.64 -7.15
N ASP A 323 9.45 22.27 -8.03
CA ASP A 323 9.70 22.29 -9.48
C ASP A 323 10.14 23.67 -10.01
N GLY A 324 10.15 24.69 -9.15
CA GLY A 324 10.67 26.02 -9.47
C GLY A 324 9.67 26.90 -10.22
N ASP A 325 8.39 26.58 -10.19
CA ASP A 325 7.33 27.37 -10.86
C ASP A 325 6.84 28.57 -10.02
N GLY A 326 7.32 28.71 -8.79
CA GLY A 326 6.99 29.75 -7.83
C GLY A 326 5.74 29.44 -7.01
N VAL A 327 5.17 28.24 -7.11
CA VAL A 327 4.01 27.77 -6.36
C VAL A 327 4.44 26.67 -5.41
N SER A 328 3.98 26.74 -4.18
CA SER A 328 4.24 25.66 -3.19
C SER A 328 3.29 24.50 -3.42
N GLU A 329 3.81 23.27 -3.35
CA GLU A 329 3.01 22.06 -3.44
C GLU A 329 2.08 21.90 -2.24
N ASP A 330 0.87 21.41 -2.52
CA ASP A 330 -0.21 21.09 -1.59
C ASP A 330 -0.38 19.58 -1.48
N CYS A 331 0.08 18.99 -0.36
CA CYS A 331 0.06 17.54 -0.17
C CYS A 331 -1.34 16.94 -0.07
N SER A 332 -2.41 17.75 0.00
CA SER A 332 -3.78 17.24 -0.15
C SER A 332 -4.07 16.76 -1.57
N LYS A 333 -3.25 17.18 -2.56
CA LYS A 333 -3.38 16.84 -3.98
C LYS A 333 -2.36 15.75 -4.36
N PHE A 334 -2.85 14.68 -4.96
CA PHE A 334 -2.02 13.55 -5.37
C PHE A 334 -0.90 13.96 -6.34
N GLU A 335 -1.20 14.82 -7.32
CA GLU A 335 -0.21 15.25 -8.31
C GLU A 335 0.95 16.04 -7.67
N ASP A 336 0.65 16.87 -6.66
CA ASP A 336 1.66 17.62 -5.94
C ASP A 336 2.52 16.67 -5.08
N CYS A 337 1.91 15.67 -4.44
CA CYS A 337 2.66 14.61 -3.74
C CYS A 337 3.62 13.86 -4.70
N ARG A 338 3.18 13.56 -5.93
CA ARG A 338 4.03 12.93 -6.96
C ARG A 338 5.25 13.78 -7.32
N LYS A 339 5.06 15.11 -7.47
CA LYS A 339 6.15 16.06 -7.72
C LYS A 339 7.14 16.07 -6.55
N ILE A 340 6.64 16.11 -5.31
CA ILE A 340 7.46 16.06 -4.10
C ILE A 340 8.32 14.80 -4.06
N ILE A 341 7.71 13.63 -4.27
CA ILE A 341 8.43 12.34 -4.29
C ILE A 341 9.50 12.35 -5.40
N LYS A 342 9.14 12.78 -6.60
CA LYS A 342 10.07 12.87 -7.72
C LYS A 342 11.27 13.75 -7.39
N TRP A 343 11.01 14.96 -6.87
CA TRP A 343 12.04 15.90 -6.47
C TRP A 343 12.99 15.31 -5.42
N TYR A 344 12.44 14.68 -4.39
CA TYR A 344 13.25 14.10 -3.32
C TYR A 344 14.12 12.95 -3.80
N LEU A 345 13.59 12.05 -4.61
CA LEU A 345 14.35 10.96 -5.21
C LEU A 345 15.49 11.49 -6.10
N ASP A 346 15.21 12.48 -6.94
CA ASP A 346 16.21 13.09 -7.81
C ASP A 346 17.31 13.79 -7.00
N LEU A 347 16.94 14.51 -5.93
CA LEU A 347 17.89 15.14 -5.01
C LEU A 347 18.75 14.11 -4.26
N ALA A 348 18.15 13.03 -3.76
CA ALA A 348 18.87 11.94 -3.10
C ALA A 348 19.91 11.28 -4.04
N LEU A 349 19.53 11.07 -5.30
CA LEU A 349 20.44 10.52 -6.31
C LEU A 349 21.57 11.50 -6.69
N GLU A 350 21.30 12.80 -6.67
CA GLU A 350 22.34 13.81 -6.85
C GLU A 350 23.38 13.78 -5.69
N TYR A 351 22.91 13.72 -4.44
CA TYR A 351 23.79 13.54 -3.28
C TYR A 351 24.62 12.26 -3.39
N ASN A 352 23.99 11.12 -3.71
CA ASN A 352 24.70 9.85 -3.90
C ASN A 352 25.76 9.95 -5.01
N LYS A 353 25.43 10.54 -6.14
CA LYS A 353 26.38 10.75 -7.25
C LYS A 353 27.58 11.61 -6.83
N ASN A 354 27.31 12.71 -6.11
CA ASN A 354 28.34 13.65 -5.67
C ASN A 354 29.26 13.06 -4.62
N ALA A 355 28.73 12.15 -3.75
CA ALA A 355 29.52 11.44 -2.75
C ALA A 355 30.54 10.48 -3.36
N ALA A 356 30.31 9.98 -4.57
CA ALA A 356 31.22 9.13 -5.36
C ALA A 356 31.78 7.93 -4.57
N PHE A 357 30.94 7.26 -3.80
CA PHE A 357 31.29 6.13 -2.95
C PHE A 357 31.94 4.98 -3.70
N LYS A 358 32.95 4.35 -3.08
CA LYS A 358 33.70 3.23 -3.63
C LYS A 358 33.42 1.91 -2.90
N ASN A 359 33.10 1.96 -1.62
CA ASN A 359 32.97 0.80 -0.74
C ASN A 359 31.53 0.51 -0.35
N ILE A 360 30.65 1.50 -0.50
CA ILE A 360 29.21 1.34 -0.31
C ILE A 360 28.46 1.71 -1.60
N GLU A 361 27.23 1.25 -1.74
CA GLU A 361 26.35 1.63 -2.85
C GLU A 361 24.91 1.83 -2.37
N LEU A 362 24.22 2.83 -2.93
CA LEU A 362 22.79 2.99 -2.77
C LEU A 362 22.07 1.81 -3.43
N ALA A 363 21.36 1.02 -2.64
CA ALA A 363 20.67 -0.16 -3.12
C ALA A 363 19.17 0.06 -3.33
N GLY A 364 18.58 0.99 -2.60
CA GLY A 364 17.15 1.27 -2.71
C GLY A 364 16.67 2.32 -1.74
N PHE A 365 15.34 2.38 -1.64
CA PHE A 365 14.63 3.32 -0.79
C PHE A 365 13.68 2.60 0.14
N TYR A 366 13.40 3.22 1.28
CA TYR A 366 12.45 2.76 2.27
C TYR A 366 11.28 3.74 2.39
N TRP A 367 10.04 3.23 2.28
CA TRP A 367 8.87 4.03 2.56
C TRP A 367 8.65 4.16 4.06
N PHE A 368 8.84 5.37 4.58
CA PHE A 368 8.88 5.61 6.02
C PHE A 368 7.50 5.52 6.71
N ASN A 369 6.39 5.79 5.99
CA ASN A 369 5.06 5.71 6.59
C ASN A 369 4.60 4.26 6.71
N GLU A 370 4.69 3.69 7.89
CA GLU A 370 4.42 2.26 8.17
C GLU A 370 2.94 1.87 8.15
N ALA A 371 2.04 2.83 7.93
CA ALA A 371 0.61 2.60 7.86
C ALA A 371 0.01 3.17 6.56
N ILE A 372 -1.05 2.55 6.09
CA ILE A 372 -1.92 3.13 5.06
C ILE A 372 -3.07 3.80 5.80
N ASP A 373 -3.15 5.11 5.73
CA ASP A 373 -4.28 5.87 6.28
C ASP A 373 -5.52 5.81 5.37
N SER A 374 -6.63 6.38 5.83
CA SER A 374 -7.89 6.38 5.09
C SER A 374 -7.90 7.37 3.90
N SER A 375 -6.85 8.16 3.71
CA SER A 375 -6.79 9.09 2.57
C SER A 375 -6.65 8.32 1.26
N GLU A 376 -7.31 8.80 0.22
CA GLU A 376 -7.22 8.22 -1.12
C GLU A 376 -5.77 8.24 -1.64
N ASN A 377 -4.99 9.21 -1.21
CA ASN A 377 -3.61 9.37 -1.64
C ASN A 377 -2.66 8.34 -1.04
N SER A 378 -2.93 7.82 0.16
CA SER A 378 -1.98 6.99 0.89
C SER A 378 -1.52 5.75 0.11
N TYR A 379 -2.45 4.94 -0.40
CA TYR A 379 -2.10 3.75 -1.17
C TYR A 379 -1.61 4.09 -2.59
N LYS A 380 -2.14 5.16 -3.21
CA LYS A 380 -1.68 5.62 -4.53
C LYS A 380 -0.22 6.05 -4.49
N LEU A 381 0.20 6.69 -3.40
CA LEU A 381 1.58 7.12 -3.22
C LEU A 381 2.56 5.97 -3.06
N ILE A 382 2.20 4.91 -2.34
CA ILE A 382 3.07 3.72 -2.23
C ILE A 382 3.32 3.11 -3.61
N ASN A 383 2.28 2.98 -4.44
CA ASN A 383 2.42 2.51 -5.80
C ASN A 383 3.27 3.46 -6.65
N ASN A 384 2.99 4.76 -6.54
CA ASN A 384 3.72 5.76 -7.31
C ASN A 384 5.22 5.80 -6.96
N ILE A 385 5.59 5.74 -5.67
CA ILE A 385 7.00 5.70 -5.29
C ILE A 385 7.67 4.41 -5.75
N ALA A 386 6.98 3.28 -5.71
CA ALA A 386 7.52 2.01 -6.23
C ALA A 386 7.81 2.09 -7.73
N ASP A 387 6.94 2.76 -8.51
CA ASP A 387 7.20 3.01 -9.93
C ASP A 387 8.39 3.95 -10.12
N GLN A 388 8.38 5.08 -9.44
CA GLN A 388 9.42 6.10 -9.57
C GLN A 388 10.81 5.57 -9.18
N THR A 389 10.91 4.73 -8.14
CA THR A 389 12.18 4.10 -7.75
C THR A 389 12.62 3.07 -8.77
N LYS A 390 11.69 2.24 -9.26
CA LYS A 390 11.96 1.23 -10.31
C LYS A 390 12.41 1.85 -11.62
N GLU A 391 11.79 2.95 -12.07
CA GLU A 391 12.20 3.71 -13.26
C GLU A 391 13.64 4.21 -13.17
N ARG A 392 14.13 4.47 -11.96
CA ARG A 392 15.51 4.89 -11.67
C ARG A 392 16.47 3.73 -11.43
N GLY A 393 16.00 2.47 -11.51
CA GLY A 393 16.79 1.26 -11.29
C GLY A 393 17.06 0.93 -9.83
N TYR A 394 16.18 1.35 -8.92
CA TYR A 394 16.27 1.09 -7.49
C TYR A 394 15.08 0.31 -6.98
N ASP A 395 15.29 -0.47 -5.91
CA ASP A 395 14.22 -1.15 -5.20
C ASP A 395 13.58 -0.23 -4.16
N LEU A 396 12.29 -0.48 -3.89
CA LEU A 396 11.57 0.07 -2.74
C LEU A 396 11.21 -1.07 -1.80
N PHE A 397 11.44 -0.89 -0.51
CA PHE A 397 10.90 -1.79 0.50
C PHE A 397 10.12 -1.02 1.58
N TRP A 398 9.30 -1.74 2.29
CA TRP A 398 8.41 -1.21 3.30
C TRP A 398 8.26 -2.17 4.46
N ILE A 399 8.32 -1.65 5.68
CA ILE A 399 8.13 -2.40 6.93
C ILE A 399 6.81 -1.93 7.54
N PRO A 400 5.67 -2.53 7.17
CA PRO A 400 4.38 -2.07 7.66
C PRO A 400 4.21 -2.38 9.15
N TYR A 401 3.58 -1.43 9.87
CA TYR A 401 3.14 -1.63 11.24
C TYR A 401 1.71 -2.21 11.25
N TYR A 402 1.48 -3.25 12.06
CA TYR A 402 0.19 -3.91 12.25
C TYR A 402 -0.43 -3.58 13.59
#